data_71fd32863e2186bb4e3e5eb18e2ba80f
#
_entry.id   71fd32863e2186bb4e3e5eb18e2ba80f
#
_cell.length_a   1.000
_cell.length_b   1.000
_cell.length_c   1.000
_cell.angle_alpha   90.00
_cell.angle_beta   90.00
_cell.angle_gamma   90.00
#
_symmetry.space_group_name_H-M   'P 1'
#
loop_
_entity.id
_entity.type
_entity.pdbx_description
1 polymer ?
#
loop_
_entity_poly.entity_id
_entity_poly.type
_entity_poly.pdbx_seq_one_letter_code
_entity_poly.pdbx_strand_id
1 'polypeptide(L)'
;MKPAFSTVACPDWTLDRIVPFAAGAGYEGIELRSFGGASSDIACEPCYTDSDKLRRLFREHGVEAATVATSIRYDQVVFPPVLGRVIGDFERPVRETRAAVATAASIACPFVRVFAFELVHESRKSGLRRILQRLDLAARTARHTGVRLLLENGGSFPTAGDILDLVERVGSPFLAAAYAPAVGAMAGEDPVAGVKLLGGLLESVKLRDFAGGKPARLGEGELGVERFVRTLAETGYEGWAVYEHDRMWWPDLPDPDPVLRHAAGQIARWSGRPRGEIERRKFAMA
;
A
#
# COMPACT_ATOMS: atom_id res chain seq x y z
N MET A 1 11.66 9.40 -5.22
CA MET A 1 10.84 8.24 -4.75
C MET A 1 11.69 7.29 -3.92
N LYS A 2 11.10 6.57 -2.95
CA LYS A 2 11.75 5.57 -2.10
C LYS A 2 11.35 4.16 -2.57
N PRO A 3 12.28 3.26 -2.93
CA PRO A 3 11.95 1.90 -3.31
C PRO A 3 11.54 1.07 -2.09
N ALA A 4 10.44 0.34 -2.22
CA ALA A 4 9.94 -0.60 -1.23
C ALA A 4 9.39 -1.86 -1.91
N PHE A 5 9.18 -2.94 -1.15
CA PHE A 5 8.40 -4.07 -1.62
C PHE A 5 7.37 -4.52 -0.58
N SER A 6 6.34 -5.22 -1.04
CA SER A 6 5.29 -5.73 -0.17
C SER A 6 5.61 -7.14 0.31
N THR A 7 5.32 -7.44 1.58
CA THR A 7 5.51 -8.78 2.17
C THR A 7 4.62 -9.85 1.56
N VAL A 8 3.66 -9.51 0.69
CA VAL A 8 2.92 -10.50 -0.13
C VAL A 8 3.84 -11.32 -1.03
N ALA A 9 5.05 -10.83 -1.30
CA ALA A 9 6.08 -11.53 -2.07
C ALA A 9 6.62 -12.76 -1.33
N CYS A 10 6.63 -12.74 0.00
CA CYS A 10 7.30 -13.73 0.84
C CYS A 10 6.48 -14.05 2.11
N PRO A 11 5.24 -14.58 1.99
CA PRO A 11 4.35 -14.83 3.11
C PRO A 11 4.90 -15.85 4.11
N ASP A 12 5.80 -16.69 3.68
CA ASP A 12 6.50 -17.74 4.42
C ASP A 12 7.81 -17.28 5.08
N TRP A 13 8.25 -16.03 4.84
CA TRP A 13 9.43 -15.47 5.50
C TRP A 13 9.03 -14.72 6.78
N THR A 14 9.84 -14.86 7.83
CA THR A 14 9.70 -14.02 9.03
C THR A 14 10.22 -12.61 8.80
N LEU A 15 9.77 -11.64 9.60
CA LEU A 15 10.25 -10.26 9.52
C LEU A 15 11.75 -10.14 9.82
N ASP A 16 12.29 -11.01 10.67
CA ASP A 16 13.74 -11.12 10.94
C ASP A 16 14.56 -11.51 9.68
N ARG A 17 13.94 -12.17 8.70
CA ARG A 17 14.55 -12.46 7.39
C ARG A 17 14.29 -11.36 6.38
N ILE A 18 13.07 -10.81 6.36
CA ILE A 18 12.63 -9.82 5.36
C ILE A 18 13.41 -8.52 5.49
N VAL A 19 13.58 -7.98 6.72
CA VAL A 19 14.19 -6.66 6.92
C VAL A 19 15.67 -6.64 6.52
N PRO A 20 16.53 -7.59 6.94
CA PRO A 20 17.91 -7.65 6.44
C PRO A 20 18.00 -7.86 4.92
N PHE A 21 17.11 -8.68 4.37
CA PHE A 21 17.04 -8.89 2.93
C PHE A 21 16.73 -7.60 2.18
N ALA A 22 15.75 -6.81 2.64
CA ALA A 22 15.38 -5.52 2.04
C ALA A 22 16.61 -4.58 1.96
N ALA A 23 17.32 -4.43 3.08
CA ALA A 23 18.55 -3.64 3.15
C ALA A 23 19.60 -4.11 2.15
N GLY A 24 19.85 -5.43 2.08
CA GLY A 24 20.83 -6.04 1.18
C GLY A 24 20.44 -6.00 -0.29
N ALA A 25 19.15 -5.94 -0.60
CA ALA A 25 18.62 -5.83 -1.97
C ALA A 25 18.54 -4.38 -2.49
N GLY A 26 18.71 -3.38 -1.61
CA GLY A 26 18.66 -1.95 -1.97
C GLY A 26 17.29 -1.30 -1.85
N TYR A 27 16.38 -1.89 -1.08
CA TYR A 27 15.13 -1.26 -0.70
C TYR A 27 15.31 -0.33 0.51
N GLU A 28 14.58 0.79 0.51
CA GLU A 28 14.54 1.74 1.62
C GLU A 28 13.37 1.46 2.57
N GLY A 29 12.36 0.70 2.10
CA GLY A 29 11.19 0.39 2.91
C GLY A 29 10.55 -0.96 2.61
N ILE A 30 9.65 -1.35 3.51
CA ILE A 30 8.83 -2.55 3.41
C ILE A 30 7.37 -2.18 3.65
N GLU A 31 6.50 -2.59 2.73
CA GLU A 31 5.08 -2.60 2.98
C GLU A 31 4.70 -3.90 3.71
N LEU A 32 4.18 -3.76 4.92
CA LEU A 32 3.79 -4.86 5.78
C LEU A 32 2.32 -5.23 5.49
N ARG A 33 2.10 -6.35 4.81
CA ARG A 33 0.75 -6.88 4.64
C ARG A 33 0.22 -7.37 5.98
N SER A 34 -0.97 -6.88 6.38
CA SER A 34 -1.62 -7.27 7.63
C SER A 34 -3.08 -7.64 7.40
N PHE A 35 -3.48 -8.75 8.00
CA PHE A 35 -4.86 -9.23 8.07
C PHE A 35 -5.43 -9.09 9.49
N GLY A 36 -4.64 -8.50 10.40
CA GLY A 36 -4.97 -8.41 11.81
C GLY A 36 -4.95 -9.76 12.52
N GLY A 37 -5.51 -9.83 13.72
CA GLY A 37 -5.52 -11.04 14.54
C GLY A 37 -6.24 -12.27 13.95
N ALA A 38 -6.73 -12.20 12.70
CA ALA A 38 -7.38 -13.32 12.02
C ALA A 38 -6.41 -14.20 11.21
N SER A 39 -5.11 -13.91 11.18
CA SER A 39 -4.15 -14.52 10.26
C SER A 39 -2.90 -15.03 11.00
N SER A 40 -3.04 -16.13 11.75
CA SER A 40 -1.91 -16.77 12.45
C SER A 40 -0.92 -17.50 11.54
N ASP A 41 -1.31 -17.79 10.28
CA ASP A 41 -0.55 -18.68 9.40
C ASP A 41 0.45 -17.96 8.49
N ILE A 42 0.51 -16.62 8.58
CA ILE A 42 1.41 -15.80 7.78
C ILE A 42 2.61 -15.39 8.62
N ALA A 43 3.78 -15.91 8.27
CA ALA A 43 5.02 -15.70 9.04
C ALA A 43 5.45 -14.22 9.15
N CYS A 44 5.06 -13.39 8.19
CA CYS A 44 5.38 -11.95 8.16
C CYS A 44 4.28 -11.04 8.71
N GLU A 45 3.24 -11.58 9.39
CA GLU A 45 2.15 -10.78 9.95
C GLU A 45 2.68 -9.87 11.08
N PRO A 46 2.60 -8.53 10.94
CA PRO A 46 3.23 -7.62 11.91
C PRO A 46 2.54 -7.60 13.27
N CYS A 47 1.25 -7.92 13.37
CA CYS A 47 0.53 -7.87 14.63
C CYS A 47 0.93 -8.97 15.63
N TYR A 48 1.66 -10.00 15.18
CA TYR A 48 2.22 -11.06 16.04
C TYR A 48 3.68 -10.82 16.42
N THR A 49 4.28 -9.73 15.96
CA THR A 49 5.66 -9.39 16.30
C THR A 49 5.66 -8.27 17.33
N ASP A 50 6.48 -8.40 18.37
CA ASP A 50 6.67 -7.33 19.36
C ASP A 50 7.11 -6.03 18.67
N SER A 51 6.41 -4.93 18.96
CA SER A 51 6.60 -3.67 18.26
C SER A 51 7.96 -3.02 18.55
N ASP A 52 8.50 -3.21 19.75
CA ASP A 52 9.84 -2.67 20.10
C ASP A 52 10.93 -3.47 19.40
N LYS A 53 10.76 -4.80 19.31
CA LYS A 53 11.64 -5.67 18.51
C LYS A 53 11.61 -5.25 17.05
N LEU A 54 10.44 -5.02 16.49
CA LEU A 54 10.29 -4.67 15.09
C LEU A 54 10.89 -3.28 14.78
N ARG A 55 10.63 -2.26 15.61
CA ARG A 55 11.27 -0.94 15.48
C ARG A 55 12.80 -1.00 15.56
N ARG A 56 13.34 -1.82 16.45
CA ARG A 56 14.78 -2.04 16.57
C ARG A 56 15.35 -2.67 15.31
N LEU A 57 14.70 -3.71 14.79
CA LEU A 57 15.08 -4.41 13.58
C LEU A 57 15.13 -3.47 12.36
N PHE A 58 14.12 -2.65 12.15
CA PHE A 58 14.09 -1.65 11.08
C PHE A 58 15.23 -0.65 11.21
N ARG A 59 15.44 -0.12 12.40
CA ARG A 59 16.50 0.87 12.66
C ARG A 59 17.91 0.29 12.45
N GLU A 60 18.17 -0.92 12.94
CA GLU A 60 19.49 -1.60 12.81
C GLU A 60 19.87 -1.84 11.35
N HIS A 61 18.88 -2.01 10.46
CA HIS A 61 19.13 -2.26 9.06
C HIS A 61 18.92 -1.03 8.16
N GLY A 62 18.53 0.11 8.72
CA GLY A 62 18.28 1.34 7.98
C GLY A 62 17.17 1.21 6.95
N VAL A 63 16.13 0.43 7.26
CA VAL A 63 14.93 0.22 6.45
C VAL A 63 13.73 0.79 7.18
N GLU A 64 12.75 1.35 6.48
CA GLU A 64 11.54 1.93 7.07
C GLU A 64 10.33 0.98 6.88
N ALA A 65 9.40 0.98 7.84
CA ALA A 65 8.07 0.45 7.61
C ALA A 65 7.31 1.44 6.73
N ALA A 66 7.16 1.14 5.44
CA ALA A 66 6.57 2.05 4.46
C ALA A 66 5.06 2.23 4.64
N THR A 67 4.34 1.12 4.81
CA THR A 67 2.88 1.10 4.94
C THR A 67 2.44 -0.18 5.65
N VAL A 68 1.44 -0.11 6.52
CA VAL A 68 0.65 -1.28 6.93
C VAL A 68 -0.49 -1.45 5.93
N ALA A 69 -0.37 -2.47 5.08
CA ALA A 69 -1.31 -2.73 4.00
C ALA A 69 -2.42 -3.68 4.45
N THR A 70 -3.64 -3.16 4.59
CA THR A 70 -4.81 -3.92 5.06
C THR A 70 -5.74 -4.34 3.91
N SER A 71 -6.76 -5.15 4.22
CA SER A 71 -7.92 -5.43 3.34
C SER A 71 -9.16 -4.64 3.76
N ILE A 72 -9.03 -3.62 4.60
CA ILE A 72 -10.17 -2.87 5.13
C ILE A 72 -10.90 -2.16 4.00
N ARG A 73 -12.21 -2.38 3.91
CA ARG A 73 -13.10 -1.82 2.90
C ARG A 73 -14.29 -1.16 3.57
N TYR A 74 -14.78 -0.05 2.98
CA TYR A 74 -15.87 0.73 3.54
C TYR A 74 -17.22 0.53 2.82
N ASP A 75 -17.24 -0.34 1.82
CA ASP A 75 -18.41 -0.64 0.98
C ASP A 75 -19.48 -1.54 1.64
N GLN A 76 -19.15 -2.26 2.70
CA GLN A 76 -20.02 -3.28 3.30
C GLN A 76 -21.41 -2.73 3.66
N VAL A 77 -22.46 -3.40 3.13
CA VAL A 77 -23.86 -3.09 3.43
C VAL A 77 -24.28 -3.84 4.69
N VAL A 78 -24.95 -3.16 5.61
CA VAL A 78 -25.53 -3.78 6.79
C VAL A 78 -27.02 -4.02 6.54
N PHE A 79 -27.43 -5.28 6.46
CA PHE A 79 -28.82 -5.69 6.23
C PHE A 79 -29.47 -6.27 7.50
N PRO A 80 -30.77 -6.02 7.73
CA PRO A 80 -31.65 -5.06 7.07
C PRO A 80 -31.35 -3.60 7.46
N PRO A 81 -31.62 -2.60 6.57
CA PRO A 81 -31.10 -1.24 6.74
C PRO A 81 -31.48 -0.52 8.05
N VAL A 82 -32.64 -0.84 8.61
CA VAL A 82 -33.15 -0.21 9.84
C VAL A 82 -32.70 -0.99 11.09
N LEU A 83 -32.94 -2.31 11.12
CA LEU A 83 -32.51 -3.18 12.22
C LEU A 83 -30.99 -3.45 12.20
N GLY A 84 -30.40 -3.48 11.02
CA GLY A 84 -28.97 -3.70 10.81
C GLY A 84 -28.10 -2.59 11.41
N ARG A 85 -28.60 -1.34 11.54
CA ARG A 85 -27.89 -0.28 12.28
C ARG A 85 -27.83 -0.52 13.78
N VAL A 86 -28.81 -1.28 14.30
CA VAL A 86 -28.89 -1.61 15.74
C VAL A 86 -28.21 -2.94 16.05
N ILE A 87 -28.26 -3.91 15.11
CA ILE A 87 -27.79 -5.28 15.30
C ILE A 87 -26.47 -5.52 14.51
N GLY A 88 -26.30 -4.86 13.38
CA GLY A 88 -25.14 -5.00 12.52
C GLY A 88 -24.05 -3.98 12.88
N ASP A 89 -22.82 -4.41 12.75
CA ASP A 89 -21.64 -3.61 13.07
C ASP A 89 -21.29 -2.62 11.96
N PHE A 90 -22.07 -1.52 11.89
CA PHE A 90 -21.84 -0.44 10.93
C PHE A 90 -20.42 0.15 11.03
N GLU A 91 -19.86 0.17 12.23
CA GLU A 91 -18.56 0.76 12.51
C GLU A 91 -17.39 -0.26 12.46
N ARG A 92 -17.66 -1.52 12.14
CA ARG A 92 -16.62 -2.54 12.09
C ARG A 92 -15.40 -2.12 11.27
N PRO A 93 -15.51 -1.60 10.02
CA PRO A 93 -14.34 -1.15 9.27
C PRO A 93 -13.59 0.00 9.94
N VAL A 94 -14.31 0.88 10.67
CA VAL A 94 -13.70 2.00 11.41
C VAL A 94 -12.92 1.49 12.61
N ARG A 95 -13.44 0.47 13.34
CA ARG A 95 -12.71 -0.15 14.45
C ARG A 95 -11.49 -0.93 13.97
N GLU A 96 -11.61 -1.67 12.87
CA GLU A 96 -10.49 -2.35 12.22
C GLU A 96 -9.42 -1.34 11.80
N THR A 97 -9.82 -0.19 11.23
CA THR A 97 -8.90 0.91 10.90
C THR A 97 -8.21 1.45 12.13
N ARG A 98 -8.93 1.67 13.24
CA ARG A 98 -8.33 2.13 14.49
C ARG A 98 -7.27 1.16 15.02
N ALA A 99 -7.53 -0.14 14.96
CA ALA A 99 -6.56 -1.17 15.35
C ALA A 99 -5.33 -1.15 14.43
N ALA A 100 -5.51 -1.05 13.11
CA ALA A 100 -4.42 -0.96 12.15
C ALA A 100 -3.58 0.32 12.34
N VAL A 101 -4.23 1.46 12.63
CA VAL A 101 -3.54 2.72 12.96
C VAL A 101 -2.73 2.58 14.25
N ALA A 102 -3.26 1.92 15.28
CA ALA A 102 -2.52 1.66 16.50
C ALA A 102 -1.29 0.77 16.26
N THR A 103 -1.44 -0.28 15.45
CA THR A 103 -0.31 -1.13 15.03
C THR A 103 0.73 -0.32 14.26
N ALA A 104 0.31 0.48 13.26
CA ALA A 104 1.21 1.32 12.49
C ALA A 104 1.98 2.31 13.37
N ALA A 105 1.29 3.01 14.28
CA ALA A 105 1.90 3.93 15.22
C ALA A 105 2.92 3.23 16.14
N SER A 106 2.60 2.02 16.63
CA SER A 106 3.48 1.25 17.52
C SER A 106 4.80 0.85 16.87
N ILE A 107 4.85 0.71 15.55
CA ILE A 107 6.05 0.35 14.78
C ILE A 107 6.67 1.52 14.00
N ALA A 108 6.23 2.76 14.31
CA ALA A 108 6.65 3.99 13.60
C ALA A 108 6.38 3.97 12.08
N CYS A 109 5.33 3.27 11.63
CA CYS A 109 4.90 3.25 10.25
C CYS A 109 3.97 4.44 9.97
N PRO A 110 4.26 5.29 8.95
CA PRO A 110 3.49 6.51 8.74
C PRO A 110 2.13 6.28 8.06
N PHE A 111 1.90 5.11 7.48
CA PHE A 111 0.73 4.89 6.63
C PHE A 111 -0.02 3.58 6.91
N VAL A 112 -1.34 3.64 6.76
CA VAL A 112 -2.24 2.48 6.71
C VAL A 112 -3.04 2.52 5.41
N ARG A 113 -2.94 1.50 4.57
CA ARG A 113 -3.69 1.39 3.33
C ARG A 113 -5.08 0.80 3.54
N VAL A 114 -6.09 1.44 2.91
CA VAL A 114 -7.51 1.08 2.95
C VAL A 114 -8.16 1.24 1.57
N PHE A 115 -9.40 0.73 1.40
CA PHE A 115 -10.14 0.78 0.15
C PHE A 115 -11.56 1.35 0.33
N ALA A 116 -12.05 2.10 -0.66
CA ALA A 116 -13.48 2.38 -0.81
C ALA A 116 -14.26 1.13 -1.26
N PHE A 117 -13.78 0.48 -2.25
CA PHE A 117 -14.04 -0.78 -2.92
C PHE A 117 -15.30 -0.79 -3.79
N GLU A 118 -16.43 -1.45 -3.45
CA GLU A 118 -17.49 -1.70 -4.40
C GLU A 118 -18.82 -0.99 -4.06
N LEU A 119 -19.54 -0.60 -5.11
CA LEU A 119 -20.91 -0.07 -5.04
C LEU A 119 -21.88 -1.13 -5.56
N VAL A 120 -22.17 -2.12 -4.74
CA VAL A 120 -23.09 -3.22 -5.09
C VAL A 120 -24.39 -3.15 -4.33
N HIS A 121 -25.47 -3.63 -4.96
CA HIS A 121 -26.81 -3.84 -4.37
C HIS A 121 -27.57 -2.59 -3.87
N GLU A 122 -27.13 -1.38 -4.24
CA GLU A 122 -27.81 -0.14 -3.86
C GLU A 122 -27.60 0.97 -4.89
N SER A 123 -28.30 2.10 -4.72
CA SER A 123 -28.04 3.26 -5.56
C SER A 123 -26.63 3.80 -5.33
N ARG A 124 -25.92 4.21 -6.40
CA ARG A 124 -24.60 4.83 -6.33
C ARG A 124 -24.55 5.96 -5.26
N LYS A 125 -25.62 6.75 -5.17
CA LYS A 125 -25.73 7.86 -4.20
C LYS A 125 -25.70 7.37 -2.75
N SER A 126 -26.41 6.29 -2.43
CA SER A 126 -26.47 5.73 -1.06
C SER A 126 -25.18 5.08 -0.67
N GLY A 127 -24.58 4.26 -1.57
CA GLY A 127 -23.30 3.62 -1.33
C GLY A 127 -22.17 4.62 -1.14
N LEU A 128 -22.09 5.62 -2.02
CA LEU A 128 -21.10 6.67 -1.92
C LEU A 128 -21.21 7.47 -0.61
N ARG A 129 -22.44 7.83 -0.19
CA ARG A 129 -22.66 8.52 1.10
C ARG A 129 -22.13 7.69 2.28
N ARG A 130 -22.41 6.37 2.29
CA ARG A 130 -21.93 5.46 3.33
C ARG A 130 -20.41 5.36 3.34
N ILE A 131 -19.78 5.20 2.18
CA ILE A 131 -18.32 5.14 2.04
C ILE A 131 -17.69 6.42 2.57
N LEU A 132 -18.14 7.59 2.13
CA LEU A 132 -17.61 8.89 2.57
C LEU A 132 -17.77 9.09 4.08
N GLN A 133 -18.91 8.72 4.67
CA GLN A 133 -19.12 8.80 6.11
C GLN A 133 -18.14 7.92 6.89
N ARG A 134 -17.91 6.68 6.42
CA ARG A 134 -16.95 5.76 7.07
C ARG A 134 -15.52 6.20 6.89
N LEU A 135 -15.13 6.70 5.71
CA LEU A 135 -13.81 7.25 5.45
C LEU A 135 -13.50 8.43 6.37
N ASP A 136 -14.46 9.35 6.57
CA ASP A 136 -14.28 10.47 7.51
C ASP A 136 -14.09 9.98 8.94
N LEU A 137 -14.94 9.06 9.41
CA LEU A 137 -14.79 8.46 10.74
C LEU A 137 -13.46 7.71 10.90
N ALA A 138 -13.04 6.96 9.87
CA ALA A 138 -11.79 6.24 9.87
C ALA A 138 -10.58 7.20 9.89
N ALA A 139 -10.58 8.24 9.06
CA ALA A 139 -9.53 9.25 9.02
C ALA A 139 -9.33 9.95 10.39
N ARG A 140 -10.42 10.18 11.11
CA ARG A 140 -10.36 10.74 12.50
C ARG A 140 -9.64 9.83 13.48
N THR A 141 -9.59 8.50 13.25
CA THR A 141 -8.86 7.58 14.13
C THR A 141 -7.35 7.78 14.09
N ALA A 142 -6.83 8.38 13.01
CA ALA A 142 -5.41 8.68 12.83
C ALA A 142 -4.96 9.99 13.51
N ARG A 143 -5.90 10.77 14.07
CA ARG A 143 -5.58 12.03 14.76
C ARG A 143 -4.62 11.79 15.92
N HIS A 144 -3.57 12.60 16.01
CA HIS A 144 -2.53 12.56 17.04
C HIS A 144 -1.68 11.28 17.10
N THR A 145 -1.69 10.46 16.05
CA THR A 145 -0.91 9.21 16.00
C THR A 145 0.36 9.32 15.14
N GLY A 146 0.48 10.35 14.31
CA GLY A 146 1.51 10.47 13.29
C GLY A 146 1.24 9.61 12.03
N VAL A 147 0.11 8.87 12.01
CA VAL A 147 -0.29 8.00 10.89
C VAL A 147 -1.28 8.71 9.99
N ARG A 148 -1.24 8.42 8.68
CA ARG A 148 -2.26 8.81 7.69
C ARG A 148 -2.82 7.57 7.01
N LEU A 149 -4.08 7.64 6.59
CA LEU A 149 -4.69 6.61 5.76
C LEU A 149 -4.34 6.85 4.29
N LEU A 150 -4.04 5.79 3.56
CA LEU A 150 -3.89 5.80 2.12
C LEU A 150 -5.06 5.10 1.47
N LEU A 151 -5.87 5.85 0.72
CA LEU A 151 -6.95 5.29 -0.08
C LEU A 151 -6.38 4.79 -1.41
N GLU A 152 -6.45 3.48 -1.65
CA GLU A 152 -5.96 2.85 -2.88
C GLU A 152 -7.12 2.58 -3.85
N ASN A 153 -6.88 2.78 -5.14
CA ASN A 153 -7.86 2.53 -6.19
C ASN A 153 -8.16 1.03 -6.34
N GLY A 154 -9.43 0.72 -6.59
CA GLY A 154 -9.91 -0.66 -6.77
C GLY A 154 -11.43 -0.76 -6.78
N GLY A 155 -11.97 -1.88 -7.22
CA GLY A 155 -13.40 -2.14 -7.33
C GLY A 155 -14.12 -1.12 -8.22
N SER A 156 -15.13 -0.44 -7.68
CA SER A 156 -15.88 0.59 -8.39
C SER A 156 -15.21 1.96 -8.48
N PHE A 157 -13.99 2.08 -7.95
CA PHE A 157 -13.16 3.29 -7.92
C PHE A 157 -11.76 2.98 -8.48
N PRO A 158 -11.65 2.56 -9.76
CA PRO A 158 -10.41 2.02 -10.31
C PRO A 158 -9.41 3.09 -10.75
N THR A 159 -9.81 4.35 -10.92
CA THR A 159 -8.98 5.41 -11.49
C THR A 159 -8.42 6.37 -10.44
N ALA A 160 -7.40 7.11 -10.81
CA ALA A 160 -6.86 8.21 -10.02
C ALA A 160 -7.91 9.31 -9.78
N GLY A 161 -8.76 9.58 -10.79
CA GLY A 161 -9.86 10.54 -10.67
C GLY A 161 -10.90 10.12 -9.63
N ASP A 162 -11.21 8.83 -9.53
CA ASP A 162 -12.11 8.31 -8.49
C ASP A 162 -11.52 8.52 -7.09
N ILE A 163 -10.22 8.26 -6.91
CA ILE A 163 -9.54 8.46 -5.62
C ILE A 163 -9.47 9.94 -5.25
N LEU A 164 -9.16 10.80 -6.21
CA LEU A 164 -9.14 12.24 -6.00
C LEU A 164 -10.50 12.75 -5.53
N ASP A 165 -11.60 12.39 -6.22
CA ASP A 165 -12.97 12.78 -5.83
C ASP A 165 -13.30 12.34 -4.39
N LEU A 166 -12.94 11.12 -4.01
CA LEU A 166 -13.18 10.63 -2.65
C LEU A 166 -12.37 11.37 -1.59
N VAL A 167 -11.07 11.57 -1.83
CA VAL A 167 -10.17 12.24 -0.89
C VAL A 167 -10.58 13.71 -0.69
N GLU A 168 -10.88 14.42 -1.78
CA GLU A 168 -11.34 15.82 -1.73
C GLU A 168 -12.68 15.97 -1.01
N ARG A 169 -13.64 15.06 -1.26
CA ARG A 169 -14.95 15.08 -0.60
C ARG A 169 -14.89 14.77 0.88
N VAL A 170 -13.96 13.93 1.32
CA VAL A 170 -13.71 13.70 2.75
C VAL A 170 -13.00 14.91 3.37
N GLY A 171 -12.08 15.55 2.65
CA GLY A 171 -11.40 16.78 3.05
C GLY A 171 -10.58 16.65 4.33
N SER A 172 -10.09 15.44 4.66
CA SER A 172 -9.36 15.17 5.89
C SER A 172 -7.83 15.21 5.67
N PRO A 173 -7.06 15.93 6.50
CA PRO A 173 -5.60 15.92 6.41
C PRO A 173 -4.98 14.55 6.77
N PHE A 174 -5.78 13.64 7.35
CA PHE A 174 -5.36 12.28 7.71
C PHE A 174 -5.67 11.25 6.62
N LEU A 175 -6.13 11.70 5.43
CA LEU A 175 -6.39 10.85 4.27
C LEU A 175 -5.56 11.34 3.08
N ALA A 176 -4.87 10.42 2.43
CA ALA A 176 -4.06 10.65 1.23
C ALA A 176 -4.32 9.53 0.21
N ALA A 177 -3.63 9.56 -0.91
CA ALA A 177 -3.81 8.61 -1.99
C ALA A 177 -2.68 7.58 -2.03
N ALA A 178 -3.04 6.32 -2.29
CA ALA A 178 -2.20 5.31 -2.90
C ALA A 178 -2.73 5.01 -4.30
N TYR A 179 -1.85 4.68 -5.22
CA TYR A 179 -2.24 4.39 -6.60
C TYR A 179 -1.64 3.10 -7.11
N ALA A 180 -2.49 2.21 -7.62
CA ALA A 180 -2.13 0.99 -8.30
C ALA A 180 -2.28 1.21 -9.83
N PRO A 181 -1.21 1.54 -10.57
CA PRO A 181 -1.26 1.83 -12.01
C PRO A 181 -1.86 0.71 -12.83
N ALA A 182 -1.60 -0.54 -12.46
CA ALA A 182 -2.17 -1.71 -13.14
C ALA A 182 -3.70 -1.72 -13.11
N VAL A 183 -4.29 -1.33 -11.98
CA VAL A 183 -5.76 -1.24 -11.81
C VAL A 183 -6.32 -0.11 -12.68
N GLY A 184 -5.68 1.06 -12.69
CA GLY A 184 -6.06 2.18 -13.55
C GLY A 184 -5.98 1.83 -15.04
N ALA A 185 -4.88 1.20 -15.47
CA ALA A 185 -4.70 0.76 -16.85
C ALA A 185 -5.76 -0.26 -17.30
N MET A 186 -6.13 -1.21 -16.44
CA MET A 186 -7.21 -2.17 -16.72
C MET A 186 -8.58 -1.49 -16.86
N ALA A 187 -8.77 -0.33 -16.23
CA ALA A 187 -9.96 0.51 -16.38
C ALA A 187 -9.88 1.50 -17.57
N GLY A 188 -8.79 1.48 -18.34
CA GLY A 188 -8.57 2.33 -19.51
C GLY A 188 -7.94 3.69 -19.20
N GLU A 189 -7.44 3.90 -17.98
CA GLU A 189 -6.71 5.13 -17.61
C GLU A 189 -5.25 5.05 -18.08
N ASP A 190 -4.68 6.17 -18.55
CA ASP A 190 -3.22 6.30 -18.66
C ASP A 190 -2.62 6.50 -17.25
N PRO A 191 -1.82 5.56 -16.74
CA PRO A 191 -1.24 5.67 -15.40
C PRO A 191 -0.38 6.93 -15.20
N VAL A 192 0.24 7.43 -16.27
CA VAL A 192 1.02 8.69 -16.23
C VAL A 192 0.11 9.89 -15.98
N ALA A 193 -1.05 9.93 -16.63
CA ALA A 193 -2.05 10.97 -16.37
C ALA A 193 -2.60 10.88 -14.94
N GLY A 194 -2.85 9.65 -14.47
CA GLY A 194 -3.33 9.41 -13.09
C GLY A 194 -2.38 9.94 -12.01
N VAL A 195 -1.07 9.69 -12.15
CA VAL A 195 -0.08 10.22 -11.19
C VAL A 195 -0.03 11.74 -11.19
N LYS A 196 -0.05 12.37 -12.37
CA LYS A 196 -0.07 13.84 -12.48
C LYS A 196 -1.31 14.45 -11.86
N LEU A 197 -2.46 13.77 -11.99
CA LEU A 197 -3.73 14.20 -11.42
C LEU A 197 -3.70 14.17 -9.89
N LEU A 198 -3.16 13.11 -9.28
CA LEU A 198 -3.08 12.97 -7.82
C LEU A 198 -2.05 13.93 -7.20
N GLY A 199 -0.98 14.25 -7.92
CA GLY A 199 0.00 15.26 -7.49
C GLY A 199 0.50 15.05 -6.06
N GLY A 200 0.44 16.11 -5.25
CA GLY A 200 0.90 16.10 -3.85
C GLY A 200 0.07 15.27 -2.88
N LEU A 201 -1.07 14.70 -3.31
CA LEU A 201 -1.85 13.76 -2.48
C LEU A 201 -1.29 12.33 -2.52
N LEU A 202 -0.43 12.03 -3.51
CA LEU A 202 0.09 10.69 -3.75
C LEU A 202 1.28 10.38 -2.84
N GLU A 203 1.12 9.43 -1.93
CA GLU A 203 2.15 9.00 -0.99
C GLU A 203 2.76 7.62 -1.33
N SER A 204 2.02 6.78 -2.06
CA SER A 204 2.47 5.44 -2.42
C SER A 204 1.96 5.01 -3.80
N VAL A 205 2.81 4.35 -4.57
CA VAL A 205 2.43 3.68 -5.83
C VAL A 205 2.75 2.19 -5.75
N LYS A 206 1.85 1.37 -6.33
CA LYS A 206 2.02 -0.08 -6.43
C LYS A 206 2.60 -0.44 -7.79
N LEU A 207 3.78 -1.03 -7.80
CA LEU A 207 4.42 -1.49 -9.02
C LEU A 207 4.16 -2.99 -9.21
N ARG A 208 3.43 -3.31 -10.25
CA ARG A 208 3.17 -4.67 -10.74
C ARG A 208 3.36 -4.68 -12.25
N ASP A 209 3.67 -5.84 -12.79
CA ASP A 209 3.67 -6.04 -14.24
C ASP A 209 2.94 -7.33 -14.58
N PHE A 210 2.31 -7.37 -15.75
CA PHE A 210 1.51 -8.50 -16.21
C PHE A 210 1.79 -8.76 -17.68
N ALA A 211 1.81 -10.05 -18.06
CA ALA A 211 1.88 -10.49 -19.45
C ALA A 211 0.81 -11.57 -19.66
N GLY A 212 -0.06 -11.38 -20.66
CA GLY A 212 -1.17 -12.30 -20.94
C GLY A 212 -2.08 -12.54 -19.74
N GLY A 213 -2.33 -11.54 -18.88
CA GLY A 213 -3.17 -11.61 -17.69
C GLY A 213 -2.53 -12.33 -16.50
N LYS A 214 -1.25 -12.72 -16.55
CA LYS A 214 -0.50 -13.34 -15.46
C LYS A 214 0.57 -12.39 -14.91
N PRO A 215 0.91 -12.47 -13.60
CA PRO A 215 2.01 -11.70 -13.05
C PRO A 215 3.31 -11.97 -13.80
N ALA A 216 4.02 -10.90 -14.16
CA ALA A 216 5.32 -10.91 -14.81
C ALA A 216 6.38 -10.25 -13.91
N ARG A 217 7.66 -10.48 -14.21
CA ARG A 217 8.72 -9.69 -13.56
C ARG A 217 8.62 -8.23 -13.98
N LEU A 218 9.01 -7.36 -13.10
CA LEU A 218 8.97 -5.92 -13.34
C LEU A 218 9.80 -5.55 -14.59
N GLY A 219 9.12 -4.99 -15.60
CA GLY A 219 9.71 -4.63 -16.90
C GLY A 219 9.70 -5.72 -17.96
N GLU A 220 9.17 -6.90 -17.66
CA GLU A 220 9.01 -8.00 -18.61
C GLU A 220 7.54 -8.19 -19.05
N GLY A 221 6.63 -7.34 -18.55
CA GLY A 221 5.20 -7.35 -18.87
C GLY A 221 4.80 -6.28 -19.89
N GLU A 222 3.49 -6.05 -19.97
CA GLU A 222 2.82 -5.23 -21.00
C GLU A 222 2.39 -3.85 -20.48
N LEU A 223 2.55 -3.57 -19.16
CA LEU A 223 1.97 -2.36 -18.52
C LEU A 223 2.83 -1.10 -18.68
N GLY A 224 3.98 -1.16 -19.35
CA GLY A 224 4.83 0.01 -19.56
C GLY A 224 5.39 0.62 -18.27
N VAL A 225 5.68 -0.22 -17.27
CA VAL A 225 6.07 0.22 -15.91
C VAL A 225 7.33 1.07 -15.92
N GLU A 226 8.27 0.83 -16.85
CA GLU A 226 9.45 1.69 -17.01
C GLU A 226 9.08 3.15 -17.29
N ARG A 227 8.20 3.39 -18.27
CA ARG A 227 7.72 4.76 -18.60
C ARG A 227 7.09 5.41 -17.38
N PHE A 228 6.28 4.66 -16.64
CA PHE A 228 5.62 5.12 -15.43
C PHE A 228 6.63 5.54 -14.35
N VAL A 229 7.61 4.69 -14.03
CA VAL A 229 8.63 4.98 -13.00
C VAL A 229 9.52 6.17 -13.42
N ARG A 230 9.88 6.29 -14.69
CA ARG A 230 10.61 7.46 -15.23
C ARG A 230 9.81 8.75 -15.03
N THR A 231 8.52 8.73 -15.35
CA THR A 231 7.65 9.89 -15.14
C THR A 231 7.55 10.26 -13.65
N LEU A 232 7.42 9.29 -12.74
CA LEU A 232 7.47 9.57 -11.31
C LEU A 232 8.76 10.28 -10.89
N ALA A 233 9.89 9.84 -11.40
CA ALA A 233 11.19 10.48 -11.13
C ALA A 233 11.25 11.92 -11.67
N GLU A 234 10.78 12.14 -12.90
CA GLU A 234 10.72 13.45 -13.57
C GLU A 234 9.80 14.45 -12.85
N THR A 235 8.72 13.99 -12.24
CA THR A 235 7.80 14.84 -11.46
C THR A 235 8.33 15.19 -10.06
N GLY A 236 9.50 14.67 -9.67
CA GLY A 236 10.05 14.88 -8.33
C GLY A 236 9.30 14.12 -7.23
N TYR A 237 8.57 13.06 -7.56
CA TYR A 237 7.86 12.24 -6.58
C TYR A 237 8.80 11.66 -5.52
N GLU A 238 8.53 11.92 -4.25
CA GLU A 238 9.34 11.48 -3.10
C GLU A 238 8.71 10.32 -2.30
N GLY A 239 7.46 9.96 -2.61
CA GLY A 239 6.73 8.89 -1.92
C GLY A 239 7.27 7.49 -2.20
N TRP A 240 6.56 6.48 -1.75
CA TRP A 240 6.93 5.08 -1.85
C TRP A 240 6.61 4.47 -3.22
N ALA A 241 7.58 3.80 -3.83
CA ALA A 241 7.39 2.93 -4.99
C ALA A 241 7.47 1.47 -4.53
N VAL A 242 6.31 0.87 -4.28
CA VAL A 242 6.17 -0.45 -3.66
C VAL A 242 6.02 -1.51 -4.74
N TYR A 243 7.03 -2.35 -4.92
CA TYR A 243 6.91 -3.52 -5.78
C TYR A 243 6.10 -4.63 -5.11
N GLU A 244 5.13 -5.16 -5.81
CA GLU A 244 4.27 -6.24 -5.36
C GLU A 244 4.46 -7.47 -6.24
N HIS A 245 5.05 -8.52 -5.67
CA HIS A 245 5.16 -9.85 -6.27
C HIS A 245 4.10 -10.74 -5.64
N ASP A 246 3.08 -11.07 -6.38
CA ASP A 246 1.79 -11.61 -5.91
C ASP A 246 1.84 -13.07 -5.39
N ARG A 247 2.97 -13.55 -4.87
CA ARG A 247 3.18 -14.94 -4.46
C ARG A 247 2.21 -15.42 -3.37
N MET A 248 1.73 -14.52 -2.52
CA MET A 248 0.69 -14.85 -1.54
C MET A 248 -0.61 -15.34 -2.19
N TRP A 249 -0.94 -14.83 -3.38
CA TRP A 249 -2.15 -15.17 -4.14
C TRP A 249 -1.89 -16.20 -5.24
N TRP A 250 -0.64 -16.31 -5.66
CA TRP A 250 -0.15 -17.17 -6.71
C TRP A 250 1.09 -17.92 -6.20
N PRO A 251 0.91 -19.00 -5.39
CA PRO A 251 2.04 -19.68 -4.74
C PRO A 251 3.08 -20.27 -5.69
N ASP A 252 2.67 -20.57 -6.93
CA ASP A 252 3.54 -21.13 -7.99
C ASP A 252 4.44 -20.08 -8.66
N LEU A 253 4.34 -18.80 -8.29
CA LEU A 253 5.25 -17.79 -8.79
C LEU A 253 6.70 -18.05 -8.33
N PRO A 254 7.69 -17.57 -9.12
CA PRO A 254 9.11 -17.77 -8.81
C PRO A 254 9.50 -17.34 -7.39
N ASP A 255 10.60 -17.91 -6.90
CA ASP A 255 11.18 -17.55 -5.60
C ASP A 255 11.36 -16.03 -5.46
N PRO A 256 10.99 -15.44 -4.31
CA PRO A 256 11.02 -13.99 -4.13
C PRO A 256 12.42 -13.37 -4.20
N ASP A 257 13.49 -14.06 -3.75
CA ASP A 257 14.83 -13.45 -3.70
C ASP A 257 15.30 -12.91 -5.06
N PRO A 258 15.40 -13.73 -6.13
CA PRO A 258 15.87 -13.22 -7.42
C PRO A 258 14.91 -12.20 -8.04
N VAL A 259 13.60 -12.33 -7.82
CA VAL A 259 12.58 -11.42 -8.36
C VAL A 259 12.64 -10.05 -7.68
N LEU A 260 12.74 -10.02 -6.35
CA LEU A 260 12.84 -8.77 -5.59
C LEU A 260 14.16 -8.03 -5.90
N ARG A 261 15.29 -8.73 -6.01
CA ARG A 261 16.58 -8.10 -6.43
C ARG A 261 16.52 -7.54 -7.85
N HIS A 262 15.86 -8.25 -8.76
CA HIS A 262 15.63 -7.75 -10.12
C HIS A 262 14.80 -6.46 -10.06
N ALA A 263 13.66 -6.45 -9.36
CA ALA A 263 12.78 -5.29 -9.27
C ALA A 263 13.48 -4.07 -8.64
N ALA A 264 14.25 -4.25 -7.56
CA ALA A 264 15.05 -3.18 -6.98
C ALA A 264 16.04 -2.57 -7.99
N GLY A 265 16.71 -3.44 -8.79
CA GLY A 265 17.61 -3.01 -9.85
C GLY A 265 16.91 -2.22 -10.96
N GLN A 266 15.71 -2.62 -11.36
CA GLN A 266 14.92 -1.90 -12.36
C GLN A 266 14.45 -0.54 -11.84
N ILE A 267 13.89 -0.50 -10.63
CA ILE A 267 13.44 0.77 -10.01
C ILE A 267 14.60 1.76 -9.90
N ALA A 268 15.77 1.32 -9.42
CA ALA A 268 16.96 2.16 -9.32
C ALA A 268 17.40 2.70 -10.70
N ARG A 269 17.46 1.83 -11.70
CA ARG A 269 17.85 2.20 -13.08
C ARG A 269 16.89 3.22 -13.70
N TRP A 270 15.57 2.99 -13.56
CA TRP A 270 14.56 3.85 -14.18
C TRP A 270 14.38 5.17 -13.45
N SER A 271 14.63 5.20 -12.14
CA SER A 271 14.56 6.43 -11.33
C SER A 271 15.84 7.29 -11.41
N GLY A 272 16.88 6.82 -12.12
CA GLY A 272 18.15 7.54 -12.20
C GLY A 272 18.96 7.56 -10.90
N ARG A 273 18.59 6.76 -9.90
CA ARG A 273 19.34 6.66 -8.63
C ARG A 273 20.46 5.63 -8.75
N PRO A 274 21.73 5.99 -8.54
CA PRO A 274 22.80 5.02 -8.53
C PRO A 274 22.66 4.06 -7.34
N ARG A 275 22.86 2.76 -7.56
CA ARG A 275 22.83 1.70 -6.51
C ARG A 275 23.71 1.99 -5.29
N GLY A 276 24.67 2.90 -5.37
CA GLY A 276 25.64 3.22 -4.32
C GLY A 276 25.25 4.34 -3.35
N GLU A 277 24.15 5.07 -3.52
CA GLU A 277 23.78 6.13 -2.59
C GLU A 277 23.22 5.61 -1.26
N ILE A 278 22.63 4.41 -1.27
CA ILE A 278 22.12 3.74 -0.07
C ILE A 278 23.29 3.33 0.86
N GLU A 279 24.42 2.90 0.30
CA GLU A 279 25.62 2.58 1.08
C GLU A 279 26.28 3.83 1.72
N ARG A 280 26.28 4.98 1.03
CA ARG A 280 26.89 6.21 1.52
C ARG A 280 26.11 6.87 2.66
N ARG A 281 24.77 6.77 2.68
CA ARG A 281 23.97 7.28 3.82
C ARG A 281 24.18 6.47 5.10
N LYS A 282 24.46 5.17 5.01
CA LYS A 282 24.78 4.33 6.18
C LYS A 282 26.08 4.75 6.88
N PHE A 283 27.08 5.24 6.14
CA PHE A 283 28.36 5.71 6.69
C PHE A 283 28.35 7.16 7.18
N ALA A 284 27.35 7.96 6.82
CA ALA A 284 27.24 9.37 7.25
C ALA A 284 26.43 9.56 8.54
N MET A 285 25.79 8.50 9.06
CA MET A 285 24.97 8.52 10.29
C MET A 285 25.57 7.63 11.40
N ALA A 286 26.74 7.04 11.20
CA ALA A 286 27.57 6.35 12.21
C ALA A 286 28.72 7.25 12.66
#